data_2b9a2f8ae1a6ddf87fd1eaa097e3dbae
#
_entry.id   2b9a2f8ae1a6ddf87fd1eaa097e3dbae
#
_cell.length_a   1.000
_cell.length_b   1.000
_cell.length_c   1.000
_cell.angle_alpha   90.00
_cell.angle_beta   90.00
_cell.angle_gamma   90.00
#
_symmetry.space_group_name_H-M   'P 1'
#
loop_
_entity.id
_entity.type
_entity.pdbx_description
1 polymer ?
#
loop_
_entity_poly.entity_id
_entity_poly.type
_entity_poly.pdbx_seq_one_letter_code
_entity_poly.pdbx_strand_id
1 'polypeptide(L)'
;MLKRMLAGLWRASPRAFRRAGVWLVQPRFAVTAGAVVCDERGRVLLLRHVLRKGSGWGIPGGFLTGGEQPEEAVRREVREETGLELGGVELAFVRALGGVHQVEIIFRASMPSSAIDGLKKSFEIDRAEWFETGALPDGLSEDQRRLISRALARR
;
A
#
# COMPACT_ATOMS: atom_id res chain seq x y z
N MET A 1 13.45 17.31 -39.49
CA MET A 1 12.65 16.55 -40.48
C MET A 1 12.28 15.15 -39.97
N LEU A 2 13.22 14.36 -39.50
CA LEU A 2 13.02 12.97 -38.97
C LEU A 2 11.97 12.85 -37.87
N LYS A 3 12.01 13.73 -36.82
CA LYS A 3 11.03 13.72 -35.72
C LYS A 3 9.59 13.93 -36.16
N ARG A 4 9.35 14.78 -37.16
CA ARG A 4 8.01 15.03 -37.70
C ARG A 4 7.49 13.83 -38.49
N MET A 5 8.36 13.16 -39.22
CA MET A 5 8.04 11.95 -39.99
C MET A 5 7.69 10.78 -39.07
N LEU A 6 8.50 10.56 -38.01
CA LEU A 6 8.25 9.55 -36.99
C LEU A 6 6.93 9.82 -36.24
N ALA A 7 6.65 11.06 -35.90
CA ALA A 7 5.40 11.45 -35.27
C ALA A 7 4.17 11.23 -36.19
N GLY A 8 4.32 11.44 -37.49
CA GLY A 8 3.29 11.14 -38.49
C GLY A 8 2.99 9.64 -38.57
N LEU A 9 4.03 8.81 -38.69
CA LEU A 9 3.94 7.36 -38.70
C LEU A 9 3.27 6.82 -37.41
N TRP A 10 3.67 7.35 -36.25
CA TRP A 10 3.08 6.98 -34.96
C TRP A 10 1.59 7.32 -34.88
N ARG A 11 1.19 8.50 -35.36
CA ARG A 11 -0.23 8.91 -35.40
C ARG A 11 -1.07 8.07 -36.35
N ALA A 12 -0.49 7.67 -37.50
CA ALA A 12 -1.15 6.83 -38.49
C ALA A 12 -1.25 5.34 -38.06
N SER A 13 -0.45 4.92 -37.07
CA SER A 13 -0.41 3.53 -36.62
C SER A 13 -1.74 3.13 -35.94
N PRO A 14 -2.20 1.87 -36.15
CA PRO A 14 -3.36 1.32 -35.46
C PRO A 14 -3.24 1.41 -33.93
N ARG A 15 -4.36 1.61 -33.23
CA ARG A 15 -4.38 1.72 -31.76
C ARG A 15 -3.72 0.53 -31.06
N ALA A 16 -3.91 -0.68 -31.59
CA ALA A 16 -3.29 -1.91 -31.04
C ALA A 16 -1.76 -1.84 -31.13
N PHE A 17 -1.20 -1.36 -32.25
CA PHE A 17 0.25 -1.23 -32.42
C PHE A 17 0.87 -0.19 -31.48
N ARG A 18 0.20 0.95 -31.31
CA ARG A 18 0.62 1.98 -30.34
C ARG A 18 0.60 1.46 -28.91
N ARG A 19 -0.47 0.71 -28.52
CA ARG A 19 -0.55 0.07 -27.20
C ARG A 19 0.59 -0.94 -26.99
N ALA A 20 0.87 -1.78 -27.97
CA ALA A 20 1.95 -2.75 -27.91
C ALA A 20 3.33 -2.06 -27.79
N GLY A 21 3.57 -0.98 -28.56
CA GLY A 21 4.81 -0.21 -28.50
C GLY A 21 5.02 0.46 -27.12
N VAL A 22 3.99 1.08 -26.56
CA VAL A 22 4.05 1.65 -25.20
C VAL A 22 4.30 0.52 -24.18
N TRP A 23 3.56 -0.58 -24.28
CA TRP A 23 3.68 -1.71 -23.38
C TRP A 23 5.08 -2.35 -23.38
N LEU A 24 5.79 -2.32 -24.53
CA LEU A 24 7.13 -2.88 -24.68
C LEU A 24 8.23 -1.97 -24.11
N VAL A 25 8.03 -0.64 -24.17
CA VAL A 25 9.07 0.35 -23.85
C VAL A 25 8.92 0.88 -22.43
N GLN A 26 7.70 0.94 -21.89
CA GLN A 26 7.45 1.51 -20.56
C GLN A 26 7.77 0.50 -19.45
N PRO A 27 8.47 0.90 -18.40
CA PRO A 27 8.68 0.06 -17.22
C PRO A 27 7.34 -0.28 -16.56
N ARG A 28 7.24 -1.49 -16.04
CA ARG A 28 6.08 -1.95 -15.28
C ARG A 28 6.38 -1.85 -13.80
N PHE A 29 5.36 -1.43 -13.06
CA PHE A 29 5.45 -1.33 -11.62
C PHE A 29 4.38 -2.25 -11.00
N ALA A 30 4.77 -2.99 -9.98
CA ALA A 30 3.81 -3.55 -9.05
C ALA A 30 3.20 -2.40 -8.24
N VAL A 31 1.91 -2.46 -7.99
CA VAL A 31 1.22 -1.43 -7.19
C VAL A 31 0.69 -2.06 -5.93
N THR A 32 0.95 -1.42 -4.80
CA THR A 32 0.45 -1.83 -3.49
C THR A 32 -0.34 -0.70 -2.83
N ALA A 33 -1.32 -1.06 -2.03
CA ALA A 33 -2.03 -0.15 -1.16
C ALA A 33 -1.88 -0.59 0.29
N GLY A 34 -1.52 0.34 1.18
CA GLY A 34 -1.40 0.09 2.62
C GLY A 34 -2.06 1.18 3.43
N ALA A 35 -2.42 0.89 4.68
CA ALA A 35 -3.02 1.85 5.58
C ALA A 35 -2.24 2.02 6.89
N VAL A 36 -2.01 3.28 7.27
CA VAL A 36 -1.69 3.64 8.64
C VAL A 36 -3.02 3.81 9.38
N VAL A 37 -3.39 2.79 10.14
CA VAL A 37 -4.65 2.74 10.88
C VAL A 37 -4.39 3.20 12.30
N CYS A 38 -5.13 4.22 12.76
CA CYS A 38 -5.01 4.75 14.11
C CYS A 38 -6.27 4.47 14.93
N ASP A 39 -6.09 4.23 16.22
CA ASP A 39 -7.18 4.21 17.17
C ASP A 39 -7.50 5.62 17.73
N GLU A 40 -8.50 5.70 18.60
CA GLU A 40 -8.93 6.94 19.28
C GLU A 40 -7.87 7.54 20.21
N ARG A 41 -6.81 6.77 20.55
CA ARG A 41 -5.68 7.21 21.39
C ARG A 41 -4.49 7.64 20.54
N GLY A 42 -4.58 7.52 19.21
CA GLY A 42 -3.50 7.82 18.28
C GLY A 42 -2.43 6.71 18.16
N ARG A 43 -2.71 5.51 18.67
CA ARG A 43 -1.84 4.34 18.47
C ARG A 43 -2.02 3.79 17.07
N VAL A 44 -0.98 3.20 16.52
CA VAL A 44 -0.96 2.64 15.17
C VAL A 44 -1.12 1.13 15.22
N LEU A 45 -1.99 0.57 14.38
CA LEU A 45 -2.13 -0.86 14.18
C LEU A 45 -0.97 -1.38 13.35
N LEU A 46 -0.24 -2.35 13.88
CA LEU A 46 0.74 -3.13 13.13
C LEU A 46 0.35 -4.60 13.14
N LEU A 47 0.62 -5.24 12.01
CA LEU A 47 0.45 -6.68 11.82
C LEU A 47 1.81 -7.35 11.75
N ARG A 48 1.94 -8.52 12.36
CA ARG A 48 3.11 -9.36 12.22
C ARG A 48 2.84 -10.48 11.22
N HIS A 49 3.51 -10.39 10.07
CA HIS A 49 3.38 -11.35 8.98
C HIS A 49 4.36 -12.50 9.14
N VAL A 50 3.86 -13.71 9.10
CA VAL A 50 4.67 -14.95 9.24
C VAL A 50 5.70 -15.08 8.10
N LEU A 51 5.33 -14.70 6.89
CA LEU A 51 6.16 -14.85 5.67
C LEU A 51 7.10 -13.66 5.42
N ARG A 52 6.96 -12.56 6.16
CA ARG A 52 7.80 -11.37 5.97
C ARG A 52 9.15 -11.55 6.67
N LYS A 53 10.25 -11.24 5.95
CA LYS A 53 11.60 -11.27 6.53
C LYS A 53 11.76 -10.26 7.67
N GLY A 54 12.70 -10.55 8.57
CA GLY A 54 12.98 -9.73 9.76
C GLY A 54 11.97 -9.99 10.87
N SER A 55 11.49 -8.94 11.54
CA SER A 55 10.52 -9.07 12.64
C SER A 55 9.12 -9.42 12.18
N GLY A 56 8.84 -9.30 10.89
CA GLY A 56 7.52 -9.48 10.32
C GLY A 56 6.56 -8.30 10.52
N TRP A 57 6.87 -7.33 11.39
CA TRP A 57 6.01 -6.18 11.66
C TRP A 57 5.89 -5.22 10.47
N GLY A 58 4.67 -4.72 10.23
CA GLY A 58 4.37 -3.72 9.22
C GLY A 58 2.93 -3.23 9.29
N ILE A 59 2.64 -2.18 8.54
CA ILE A 59 1.25 -1.74 8.34
C ILE A 59 0.49 -2.78 7.52
N PRO A 60 -0.85 -2.89 7.70
CA PRO A 60 -1.71 -3.70 6.85
C PRO A 60 -1.71 -3.22 5.41
N GLY A 61 -1.83 -4.15 4.46
CA GLY A 61 -1.93 -3.86 3.03
C GLY A 61 -1.21 -4.87 2.14
N GLY A 62 -1.50 -4.78 0.84
CA GLY A 62 -1.00 -5.71 -0.15
C GLY A 62 -1.06 -5.19 -1.58
N PHE A 63 -1.01 -6.11 -2.55
CA PHE A 63 -1.00 -5.78 -3.97
C PHE A 63 -2.40 -5.48 -4.51
N LEU A 64 -2.47 -4.52 -5.44
CA LEU A 64 -3.68 -4.31 -6.21
C LEU A 64 -3.91 -5.47 -7.18
N THR A 65 -5.16 -5.88 -7.32
CA THR A 65 -5.62 -6.77 -8.39
C THR A 65 -5.99 -5.99 -9.65
N GLY A 66 -6.05 -6.69 -10.79
CA GLY A 66 -6.33 -6.03 -12.08
C GLY A 66 -7.72 -5.36 -12.09
N GLY A 67 -7.74 -4.04 -12.29
CA GLY A 67 -8.97 -3.23 -12.35
C GLY A 67 -9.47 -2.69 -11.00
N GLU A 68 -8.87 -3.12 -9.89
CA GLU A 68 -9.22 -2.67 -8.54
C GLU A 68 -8.74 -1.23 -8.28
N GLN A 69 -9.54 -0.45 -7.57
CA GLN A 69 -9.12 0.88 -7.12
C GLN A 69 -8.26 0.74 -5.85
N PRO A 70 -7.26 1.63 -5.64
CA PRO A 70 -6.37 1.53 -4.48
C PRO A 70 -7.08 1.56 -3.12
N GLU A 71 -8.17 2.30 -3.00
CA GLU A 71 -8.97 2.34 -1.79
C GLU A 71 -9.73 1.02 -1.54
N GLU A 72 -10.20 0.38 -2.61
CA GLU A 72 -10.84 -0.94 -2.53
C GLU A 72 -9.81 -2.01 -2.13
N ALA A 73 -8.60 -1.94 -2.71
CA ALA A 73 -7.51 -2.85 -2.40
C ALA A 73 -7.15 -2.79 -0.90
N VAL A 74 -6.94 -1.61 -0.34
CA VAL A 74 -6.56 -1.49 1.07
C VAL A 74 -7.67 -1.98 2.02
N ARG A 75 -8.94 -1.76 1.67
CA ARG A 75 -10.09 -2.28 2.45
C ARG A 75 -10.15 -3.80 2.38
N ARG A 76 -9.97 -4.37 1.19
CA ARG A 76 -9.93 -5.83 0.98
C ARG A 76 -8.79 -6.46 1.77
N GLU A 77 -7.57 -5.94 1.65
CA GLU A 77 -6.39 -6.47 2.35
C GLU A 77 -6.59 -6.44 3.87
N VAL A 78 -7.03 -5.31 4.45
CA VAL A 78 -7.28 -5.23 5.89
C VAL A 78 -8.34 -6.25 6.33
N ARG A 79 -9.41 -6.40 5.55
CA ARG A 79 -10.44 -7.41 5.86
C ARG A 79 -9.90 -8.84 5.75
N GLU A 80 -9.09 -9.14 4.74
CA GLU A 80 -8.47 -10.46 4.55
C GLU A 80 -7.46 -10.78 5.65
N GLU A 81 -6.63 -9.81 6.06
CA GLU A 81 -5.61 -9.99 7.07
C GLU A 81 -6.16 -10.04 8.51
N THR A 82 -7.24 -9.30 8.79
CA THR A 82 -7.71 -9.06 10.15
C THR A 82 -9.18 -9.39 10.40
N GLY A 83 -9.96 -9.57 9.34
CA GLY A 83 -11.42 -9.69 9.43
C GLY A 83 -12.15 -8.38 9.76
N LEU A 84 -11.44 -7.24 9.78
CA LEU A 84 -11.98 -5.94 10.15
C LEU A 84 -12.32 -5.09 8.94
N GLU A 85 -13.34 -4.24 9.10
CA GLU A 85 -13.71 -3.24 8.09
C GLU A 85 -13.14 -1.87 8.48
N LEU A 86 -12.42 -1.24 7.54
CA LEU A 86 -11.94 0.11 7.71
C LEU A 86 -13.09 1.11 7.59
N GLY A 87 -13.15 2.07 8.50
CA GLY A 87 -14.02 3.24 8.43
C GLY A 87 -13.59 4.22 7.34
N GLY A 88 -13.44 5.50 7.66
CA GLY A 88 -12.93 6.53 6.76
C GLY A 88 -11.51 6.21 6.31
N VAL A 89 -11.29 6.20 4.99
CA VAL A 89 -9.98 5.95 4.38
C VAL A 89 -9.61 7.19 3.56
N GLU A 90 -8.49 7.81 3.88
CA GLU A 90 -8.00 9.03 3.23
C GLU A 90 -6.61 8.80 2.65
N LEU A 91 -6.38 9.25 1.41
CA LEU A 91 -5.06 9.17 0.79
C LEU A 91 -4.05 10.03 1.58
N ALA A 92 -3.00 9.40 2.12
CA ALA A 92 -1.92 10.09 2.78
C ALA A 92 -0.85 10.54 1.78
N PHE A 93 -0.30 9.61 1.00
CA PHE A 93 0.66 9.91 -0.06
C PHE A 93 0.87 8.70 -0.98
N VAL A 94 1.57 8.98 -2.09
CA VAL A 94 2.06 7.96 -3.02
C VAL A 94 3.59 8.05 -3.08
N ARG A 95 4.28 6.92 -3.19
CA ARG A 95 5.72 6.86 -3.41
C ARG A 95 6.09 5.78 -4.41
N ALA A 96 7.19 5.98 -5.13
CA ALA A 96 7.78 4.98 -6.02
C ALA A 96 9.05 4.41 -5.39
N LEU A 97 9.20 3.11 -5.41
CA LEU A 97 10.38 2.37 -4.97
C LEU A 97 11.13 1.87 -6.21
N GLY A 98 12.09 2.68 -6.70
CA GLY A 98 12.79 2.44 -7.96
C GLY A 98 13.55 1.11 -8.00
N GLY A 99 14.16 0.70 -6.89
CA GLY A 99 14.94 -0.53 -6.80
C GLY A 99 14.15 -1.83 -6.99
N VAL A 100 12.84 -1.79 -6.76
CA VAL A 100 11.94 -2.96 -6.88
C VAL A 100 10.79 -2.74 -7.88
N HIS A 101 10.83 -1.66 -8.64
CA HIS A 101 9.76 -1.29 -9.58
C HIS A 101 8.36 -1.36 -8.95
N GLN A 102 8.18 -0.70 -7.81
CA GLN A 102 6.93 -0.70 -7.07
C GLN A 102 6.44 0.72 -6.82
N VAL A 103 5.12 0.90 -6.88
CA VAL A 103 4.43 2.11 -6.44
C VAL A 103 3.59 1.74 -5.21
N GLU A 104 3.78 2.47 -4.14
CA GLU A 104 3.01 2.31 -2.92
C GLU A 104 2.06 3.49 -2.73
N ILE A 105 0.80 3.17 -2.49
CA ILE A 105 -0.28 4.12 -2.21
C ILE A 105 -0.65 3.94 -0.74
N ILE A 106 -0.37 4.97 0.05
CA ILE A 106 -0.54 4.90 1.50
C ILE A 106 -1.75 5.72 1.92
N PHE A 107 -2.64 5.08 2.64
CA PHE A 107 -3.83 5.68 3.22
C PHE A 107 -3.67 5.90 4.72
N ARG A 108 -4.48 6.81 5.26
CA ARG A 108 -4.81 6.90 6.69
C ARG A 108 -6.21 6.36 6.90
N ALA A 109 -6.39 5.66 7.99
CA ALA A 109 -7.70 5.20 8.42
C ALA A 109 -7.80 5.24 9.94
N SER A 110 -9.02 5.20 10.46
CA SER A 110 -9.28 5.11 11.89
C SER A 110 -10.12 3.89 12.20
N MET A 111 -9.91 3.36 13.41
CA MET A 111 -10.64 2.20 13.91
C MET A 111 -10.69 2.26 15.45
N PRO A 112 -11.79 1.86 16.12
CA PRO A 112 -11.79 1.79 17.57
C PRO A 112 -10.79 0.76 18.10
N SER A 113 -10.14 1.05 19.22
CA SER A 113 -9.15 0.16 19.84
C SER A 113 -9.70 -1.23 20.14
N SER A 114 -10.98 -1.33 20.48
CA SER A 114 -11.70 -2.59 20.76
C SER A 114 -11.85 -3.49 19.51
N ALA A 115 -11.66 -2.96 18.31
CA ALA A 115 -11.77 -3.76 17.08
C ALA A 115 -10.79 -4.94 17.07
N ILE A 116 -9.62 -4.79 17.70
CA ILE A 116 -8.60 -5.83 17.76
C ILE A 116 -9.03 -7.06 18.58
N ASP A 117 -9.99 -6.92 19.50
CA ASP A 117 -10.48 -8.01 20.34
C ASP A 117 -11.27 -9.07 19.54
N GLY A 118 -11.82 -8.66 18.37
CA GLY A 118 -12.58 -9.52 17.46
C GLY A 118 -11.79 -10.04 16.24
N LEU A 119 -10.48 -9.89 16.22
CA LEU A 119 -9.62 -10.21 15.07
C LEU A 119 -9.73 -11.67 14.64
N LYS A 120 -10.08 -11.86 13.37
CA LYS A 120 -9.94 -13.13 12.66
C LYS A 120 -8.67 -13.08 11.82
N LYS A 121 -7.54 -13.43 12.43
CA LYS A 121 -6.25 -13.43 11.74
C LYS A 121 -6.26 -14.44 10.59
N SER A 122 -5.74 -14.01 9.43
CA SER A 122 -5.43 -14.92 8.33
C SER A 122 -4.26 -15.86 8.73
N PHE A 123 -3.99 -16.88 7.94
CA PHE A 123 -2.83 -17.76 8.17
C PHE A 123 -1.48 -17.02 8.03
N GLU A 124 -1.48 -15.86 7.36
CA GLU A 124 -0.30 -15.02 7.15
C GLU A 124 0.00 -14.08 8.32
N ILE A 125 -0.99 -13.82 9.18
CA ILE A 125 -0.88 -12.87 10.31
C ILE A 125 -0.91 -13.63 11.62
N ASP A 126 0.20 -13.62 12.36
CA ASP A 126 0.25 -14.26 13.68
C ASP A 126 -0.10 -13.29 14.82
N ARG A 127 0.17 -12.00 14.67
CA ARG A 127 -0.15 -10.95 15.65
C ARG A 127 -0.68 -9.67 14.99
N ALA A 128 -1.55 -8.98 15.71
CA ALA A 128 -2.00 -7.64 15.42
C ALA A 128 -2.05 -6.88 16.74
N GLU A 129 -1.36 -5.75 16.82
CA GLU A 129 -1.21 -4.99 18.06
C GLU A 129 -1.24 -3.49 17.80
N TRP A 130 -1.74 -2.73 18.79
CA TRP A 130 -1.67 -1.27 18.82
C TRP A 130 -0.36 -0.80 19.44
N PHE A 131 0.35 0.08 18.75
CA PHE A 131 1.60 0.66 19.23
C PHE A 131 1.50 2.17 19.34
N GLU A 132 2.00 2.72 20.45
CA GLU A 132 2.26 4.16 20.54
C GLU A 132 3.26 4.56 19.44
N THR A 133 3.05 5.71 18.81
CA THR A 133 3.91 6.19 17.72
C THR A 133 5.36 6.43 18.17
N GLY A 134 5.56 6.72 19.45
CA GLY A 134 6.88 6.86 20.08
C GLY A 134 7.52 5.56 20.57
N ALA A 135 6.78 4.43 20.54
CA ALA A 135 7.20 3.13 21.06
C ALA A 135 6.87 2.00 20.06
N LEU A 136 7.22 2.21 18.80
CA LEU A 136 7.07 1.20 17.75
C LEU A 136 8.04 0.03 18.00
N PRO A 137 7.67 -1.22 17.62
CA PRO A 137 8.45 -2.41 17.95
C PRO A 137 9.87 -2.34 17.36
N ASP A 138 10.87 -2.79 18.13
CA ASP A 138 12.30 -2.69 17.79
C ASP A 138 12.65 -3.29 16.43
N GLY A 139 11.98 -4.36 16.03
CA GLY A 139 12.21 -5.00 14.74
C GLY A 139 11.50 -4.33 13.55
N LEU A 140 10.73 -3.26 13.76
CA LEU A 140 10.10 -2.54 12.65
C LEU A 140 11.17 -1.83 11.82
N SER A 141 11.13 -2.01 10.49
CA SER A 141 12.13 -1.41 9.61
C SER A 141 12.09 0.12 9.63
N GLU A 142 13.23 0.77 9.41
CA GLU A 142 13.33 2.22 9.30
C GLU A 142 12.47 2.81 8.20
N ASP A 143 12.26 2.06 7.13
CA ASP A 143 11.36 2.46 6.06
C ASP A 143 9.90 2.54 6.53
N GLN A 144 9.44 1.53 7.28
CA GLN A 144 8.10 1.52 7.86
C GLN A 144 7.93 2.62 8.92
N ARG A 145 8.93 2.88 9.76
CA ARG A 145 8.93 3.99 10.73
C ARG A 145 8.74 5.34 10.03
N ARG A 146 9.53 5.59 8.97
CA ARG A 146 9.43 6.83 8.16
C ARG A 146 8.09 6.95 7.44
N LEU A 147 7.56 5.83 6.92
CA LEU A 147 6.26 5.78 6.27
C LEU A 147 5.15 6.19 7.24
N ILE A 148 5.12 5.59 8.44
CA ILE A 148 4.14 5.91 9.49
C ILE A 148 4.23 7.38 9.89
N SER A 149 5.43 7.85 10.22
CA SER A 149 5.66 9.26 10.58
C SER A 149 5.17 10.22 9.49
N ARG A 150 5.50 9.93 8.23
CA ARG A 150 5.07 10.76 7.09
C ARG A 150 3.56 10.77 6.91
N ALA A 151 2.90 9.63 7.07
CA ALA A 151 1.44 9.55 6.95
C ALA A 151 0.74 10.36 8.04
N LEU A 152 1.28 10.37 9.26
CA LEU A 152 0.70 11.07 10.40
C LEU A 152 1.02 12.57 10.43
N ALA A 153 2.13 13.02 9.81
CA ALA A 153 2.52 14.43 9.77
C ALA A 153 1.63 15.32 8.89
N ARG A 154 0.86 14.74 7.96
CA ARG A 154 -0.07 15.49 7.11
C ARG A 154 -1.46 15.53 7.75
N ARG A 155 -1.76 16.64 8.41
CA ARG A 155 -3.12 17.11 8.74
C ARG A 155 -3.62 18.04 7.66
#